data_e881de110f66e6d82f84e1fd3651e248
#
_entry.id   e881de110f66e6d82f84e1fd3651e248
#
_cell.length_a   1.000
_cell.length_b   1.000
_cell.length_c   1.000
_cell.angle_alpha   90.00
_cell.angle_beta   90.00
_cell.angle_gamma   90.00
#
_symmetry.space_group_name_H-M   'P 1'
#
loop_
_entity.id
_entity.type
_entity.pdbx_description
1 polymer ?
#
loop_
_entity_poly.entity_id
_entity_poly.type
_entity_poly.pdbx_seq_one_letter_code
_entity_poly.pdbx_strand_id
1 'polypeptide(L)'
;MDYVLPLQFEEEDLIRALIRQERWAQQTLYEEYYGRMMVVSLRYANNEEDALDILHEAFIKVFQHIGRYQPGTALSAWIRRIIVNTAIDYYRKSIRRRTEELDAAVQLSDGDADAISRCSEQEILDAIQQLTPAYRTTFNLYVIEGYSHKEIADLLDITESTSRSNLVKARLKLKEILTNRMRTYGNEEI
;
A
#
# COMPACT_ATOMS: atom_id res chain seq x y z
N MET A 1 -16.10 0.86 14.05
CA MET A 1 -16.83 2.12 14.34
C MET A 1 -16.05 3.22 13.65
N ASP A 2 -16.56 3.64 12.49
CA ASP A 2 -15.95 4.72 11.73
C ASP A 2 -16.27 6.04 12.41
N TYR A 3 -15.31 6.56 13.18
CA TYR A 3 -15.36 7.96 13.59
C TYR A 3 -15.00 8.82 12.37
N VAL A 4 -16.00 9.05 11.52
CA VAL A 4 -15.95 10.19 10.61
C VAL A 4 -16.12 11.41 11.50
N LEU A 5 -15.01 12.11 11.81
CA LEU A 5 -15.11 13.47 12.32
C LEU A 5 -15.91 14.25 11.25
N PRO A 6 -17.05 14.85 11.60
CA PRO A 6 -17.78 15.66 10.62
C PRO A 6 -16.83 16.78 10.20
N LEU A 7 -16.45 16.82 8.91
CA LEU A 7 -15.83 18.00 8.34
C LEU A 7 -16.75 19.17 8.69
N GLN A 8 -16.27 20.16 9.43
CA GLN A 8 -17.03 21.38 9.77
C GLN A 8 -17.30 22.24 8.52
N PHE A 9 -16.82 21.77 7.35
CA PHE A 9 -16.90 22.46 6.08
C PHE A 9 -17.49 21.52 5.02
N GLU A 10 -18.27 22.06 4.09
CA GLU A 10 -18.65 21.29 2.90
C GLU A 10 -17.41 20.94 2.08
N GLU A 11 -17.38 19.75 1.49
CA GLU A 11 -16.21 19.26 0.72
C GLU A 11 -15.78 20.29 -0.34
N GLU A 12 -16.73 20.97 -0.99
CA GLU A 12 -16.43 21.97 -1.99
C GLU A 12 -15.68 23.19 -1.44
N ASP A 13 -15.99 23.62 -0.20
CA ASP A 13 -15.30 24.75 0.42
C ASP A 13 -13.87 24.37 0.78
N LEU A 14 -13.66 23.15 1.29
CA LEU A 14 -12.33 22.61 1.55
C LEU A 14 -11.51 22.54 0.24
N ILE A 15 -12.08 22.00 -0.83
CA ILE A 15 -11.38 21.90 -2.13
C ILE A 15 -11.04 23.30 -2.67
N ARG A 16 -11.94 24.27 -2.57
CA ARG A 16 -11.66 25.66 -2.98
C ARG A 16 -10.50 26.29 -2.19
N ALA A 17 -10.46 26.05 -0.87
CA ALA A 17 -9.39 26.53 -0.01
C ALA A 17 -8.05 25.83 -0.32
N LEU A 18 -8.08 24.52 -0.60
CA LEU A 18 -6.90 23.76 -1.02
C LEU A 18 -6.33 24.28 -2.36
N ILE A 19 -7.18 24.61 -3.33
CA ILE A 19 -6.74 25.21 -4.61
C ILE A 19 -6.07 26.56 -4.37
N ARG A 20 -6.53 27.34 -3.37
CA ARG A 20 -5.90 28.60 -2.96
C ARG A 20 -4.68 28.41 -2.07
N GLN A 21 -4.28 27.14 -1.81
CA GLN A 21 -3.13 26.78 -0.98
C GLN A 21 -3.23 27.31 0.46
N GLU A 22 -4.45 27.40 1.02
CA GLU A 22 -4.66 27.85 2.38
C GLU A 22 -4.16 26.81 3.37
N ARG A 23 -3.32 27.22 4.33
CA ARG A 23 -2.66 26.31 5.29
C ARG A 23 -3.63 25.49 6.12
N TRP A 24 -4.71 26.11 6.59
CA TRP A 24 -5.72 25.42 7.38
C TRP A 24 -6.35 24.26 6.62
N ALA A 25 -6.64 24.46 5.31
CA ALA A 25 -7.23 23.42 4.48
C ALA A 25 -6.25 22.26 4.22
N GLN A 26 -4.97 22.57 4.00
CA GLN A 26 -3.92 21.55 3.86
C GLN A 26 -3.76 20.74 5.15
N GLN A 27 -3.74 21.40 6.30
CA GLN A 27 -3.67 20.74 7.60
C GLN A 27 -4.88 19.86 7.86
N THR A 28 -6.09 20.37 7.64
CA THR A 28 -7.35 19.61 7.82
C THR A 28 -7.35 18.35 6.94
N LEU A 29 -7.02 18.47 5.65
CA LEU A 29 -6.95 17.32 4.75
C LEU A 29 -5.92 16.30 5.22
N TYR A 30 -4.72 16.75 5.57
CA TYR A 30 -3.65 15.88 6.02
C TYR A 30 -4.05 15.11 7.29
N GLU A 31 -4.56 15.79 8.32
CA GLU A 31 -4.96 15.19 9.59
C GLU A 31 -6.09 14.17 9.39
N GLU A 32 -7.08 14.47 8.54
CA GLU A 32 -8.19 13.56 8.28
C GLU A 32 -7.75 12.28 7.55
N TYR A 33 -6.84 12.41 6.58
CA TYR A 33 -6.46 11.27 5.73
C TYR A 33 -5.18 10.57 6.19
N TYR A 34 -4.39 11.15 7.10
CA TYR A 34 -3.10 10.62 7.54
C TYR A 34 -3.17 9.14 7.92
N GLY A 35 -4.00 8.78 8.89
CA GLY A 35 -4.04 7.41 9.42
C GLY A 35 -4.40 6.39 8.35
N ARG A 36 -5.45 6.66 7.56
CA ARG A 36 -5.89 5.76 6.48
C ARG A 36 -4.83 5.62 5.38
N MET A 37 -4.19 6.70 4.99
CA MET A 37 -3.18 6.71 3.94
C MET A 37 -1.84 6.15 4.42
N MET A 38 -1.52 6.29 5.71
CA MET A 38 -0.37 5.64 6.33
C MET A 38 -0.46 4.11 6.26
N VAL A 39 -1.63 3.53 6.53
CA VAL A 39 -1.87 2.08 6.35
C VAL A 39 -1.66 1.67 4.89
N VAL A 40 -2.08 2.48 3.92
CA VAL A 40 -1.83 2.20 2.50
C VAL A 40 -0.33 2.24 2.20
N SER A 41 0.40 3.26 2.68
CA SER A 41 1.84 3.40 2.49
C SER A 41 2.62 2.22 3.09
N LEU A 42 2.27 1.81 4.31
CA LEU A 42 2.88 0.67 5.01
C LEU A 42 2.79 -0.66 4.23
N ARG A 43 1.73 -0.86 3.44
CA ARG A 43 1.59 -2.06 2.62
C ARG A 43 2.66 -2.16 1.52
N TYR A 44 3.26 -1.06 1.10
CA TYR A 44 4.28 -1.00 0.05
C TYR A 44 5.69 -0.81 0.59
N ALA A 45 5.83 -0.18 1.73
CA ALA A 45 7.08 0.19 2.36
C ALA A 45 7.81 -0.99 3.01
N ASN A 46 9.14 -0.88 3.20
CA ASN A 46 9.91 -1.89 3.93
C ASN A 46 9.88 -1.67 5.45
N ASN A 47 9.65 -0.44 5.87
CA ASN A 47 9.61 0.01 7.26
C ASN A 47 8.73 1.26 7.37
N GLU A 48 8.55 1.77 8.58
CA GLU A 48 7.72 2.94 8.85
C GLU A 48 8.30 4.24 8.27
N GLU A 49 9.62 4.38 8.25
CA GLU A 49 10.30 5.54 7.67
C GLU A 49 10.04 5.64 6.16
N ASP A 50 10.22 4.54 5.44
CA ASP A 50 9.89 4.44 4.02
C ASP A 50 8.39 4.76 3.77
N ALA A 51 7.50 4.31 4.66
CA ALA A 51 6.06 4.57 4.56
C ALA A 51 5.73 6.05 4.74
N LEU A 52 6.39 6.72 5.68
CA LEU A 52 6.28 8.16 5.90
C LEU A 52 6.80 8.94 4.69
N ASP A 53 7.91 8.54 4.10
CA ASP A 53 8.45 9.17 2.89
C ASP A 53 7.47 9.07 1.72
N ILE A 54 6.89 7.87 1.49
CA ILE A 54 5.84 7.67 0.47
C ILE A 54 4.65 8.57 0.75
N LEU A 55 4.19 8.61 2.00
CA LEU A 55 3.04 9.40 2.43
C LEU A 55 3.26 10.90 2.18
N HIS A 56 4.40 11.44 2.64
CA HIS A 56 4.72 12.85 2.51
C HIS A 56 4.88 13.26 1.03
N GLU A 57 5.63 12.47 0.23
CA GLU A 57 5.76 12.72 -1.20
C GLU A 57 4.38 12.70 -1.90
N ALA A 58 3.51 11.78 -1.51
CA ALA A 58 2.17 11.69 -2.08
C ALA A 58 1.29 12.88 -1.68
N PHE A 59 1.31 13.33 -0.43
CA PHE A 59 0.56 14.51 -0.01
C PHE A 59 1.04 15.79 -0.70
N ILE A 60 2.34 15.94 -0.95
CA ILE A 60 2.87 17.02 -1.79
C ILE A 60 2.21 16.98 -3.17
N LYS A 61 2.14 15.79 -3.81
CA LYS A 61 1.47 15.61 -5.11
C LYS A 61 -0.05 15.88 -5.01
N VAL A 62 -0.71 15.48 -3.92
CA VAL A 62 -2.13 15.79 -3.66
C VAL A 62 -2.34 17.31 -3.68
N PHE A 63 -1.57 18.07 -2.91
CA PHE A 63 -1.69 19.52 -2.85
C PHE A 63 -1.35 20.20 -4.19
N GLN A 64 -0.35 19.71 -4.91
CA GLN A 64 0.01 20.23 -6.23
C GLN A 64 -1.07 19.98 -7.30
N HIS A 65 -1.83 18.88 -7.17
CA HIS A 65 -2.76 18.42 -8.19
C HIS A 65 -4.23 18.52 -7.79
N ILE A 66 -4.55 19.09 -6.62
CA ILE A 66 -5.92 19.17 -6.10
C ILE A 66 -6.89 19.85 -7.09
N GLY A 67 -6.42 20.80 -7.88
CA GLY A 67 -7.22 21.44 -8.93
C GLY A 67 -7.65 20.49 -10.07
N ARG A 68 -7.12 19.27 -10.14
CA ARG A 68 -7.54 18.21 -11.09
C ARG A 68 -8.59 17.28 -10.48
N TYR A 69 -8.86 17.38 -9.19
CA TYR A 69 -9.90 16.61 -8.55
C TYR A 69 -11.26 17.02 -9.08
N GLN A 70 -12.11 16.06 -9.40
CA GLN A 70 -13.47 16.30 -9.87
C GLN A 70 -14.44 16.16 -8.69
N PRO A 71 -15.09 17.25 -8.23
CA PRO A 71 -16.10 17.20 -7.21
C PRO A 71 -17.22 16.21 -7.58
N GLY A 72 -17.74 15.51 -6.56
CA GLY A 72 -18.75 14.46 -6.76
C GLY A 72 -18.16 13.07 -6.98
N THR A 73 -16.82 12.92 -7.04
CA THR A 73 -16.13 11.63 -6.92
C THR A 73 -15.64 11.42 -5.49
N ALA A 74 -15.23 10.20 -5.14
CA ALA A 74 -14.70 9.94 -3.79
C ALA A 74 -13.30 10.53 -3.64
N LEU A 75 -13.15 11.62 -2.86
CA LEU A 75 -11.86 12.27 -2.58
C LEU A 75 -10.85 11.28 -1.99
N SER A 76 -11.28 10.39 -1.10
CA SER A 76 -10.45 9.33 -0.53
C SER A 76 -9.85 8.39 -1.60
N ALA A 77 -10.63 8.02 -2.60
CA ALA A 77 -10.17 7.17 -3.69
C ALA A 77 -9.17 7.90 -4.60
N TRP A 78 -9.38 9.19 -4.83
CA TRP A 78 -8.46 10.03 -5.60
C TRP A 78 -7.11 10.18 -4.87
N ILE A 79 -7.12 10.49 -3.57
CA ILE A 79 -5.90 10.56 -2.73
C ILE A 79 -5.20 9.19 -2.71
N ARG A 80 -5.94 8.10 -2.44
CA ARG A 80 -5.39 6.74 -2.43
C ARG A 80 -4.67 6.40 -3.72
N ARG A 81 -5.22 6.76 -4.87
CA ARG A 81 -4.57 6.54 -6.18
C ARG A 81 -3.22 7.25 -6.28
N ILE A 82 -3.10 8.47 -5.73
CA ILE A 82 -1.84 9.20 -5.69
C ILE A 82 -0.83 8.50 -4.77
N ILE A 83 -1.26 8.02 -3.59
CA ILE A 83 -0.41 7.24 -2.67
C ILE A 83 0.12 5.98 -3.38
N VAL A 84 -0.75 5.19 -4.00
CA VAL A 84 -0.36 3.95 -4.70
C VAL A 84 0.62 4.23 -5.84
N ASN A 85 0.37 5.25 -6.65
CA ASN A 85 1.30 5.65 -7.71
C ASN A 85 2.66 6.09 -7.15
N THR A 86 2.67 6.83 -6.05
CA THR A 86 3.90 7.24 -5.37
C THR A 86 4.66 6.04 -4.81
N ALA A 87 3.96 5.06 -4.26
CA ALA A 87 4.55 3.80 -3.79
C ALA A 87 5.15 2.96 -4.93
N ILE A 88 4.51 2.94 -6.10
CA ILE A 88 5.05 2.30 -7.31
C ILE A 88 6.36 3.00 -7.74
N ASP A 89 6.37 4.33 -7.76
CA ASP A 89 7.57 5.12 -8.09
C ASP A 89 8.71 4.83 -7.08
N TYR A 90 8.36 4.75 -5.78
CA TYR A 90 9.29 4.38 -4.72
C TYR A 90 9.88 2.98 -4.96
N TYR A 91 9.05 1.99 -5.25
CA TYR A 91 9.48 0.63 -5.59
C TYR A 91 10.43 0.63 -6.79
N ARG A 92 10.11 1.31 -7.88
CA ARG A 92 10.96 1.40 -9.06
C ARG A 92 12.34 2.01 -8.75
N LYS A 93 12.37 3.09 -7.96
CA LYS A 93 13.62 3.71 -7.49
C LYS A 93 14.45 2.74 -6.65
N SER A 94 13.82 1.97 -5.74
CA SER A 94 14.49 1.01 -4.87
C SER A 94 15.10 -0.17 -5.64
N ILE A 95 14.42 -0.68 -6.67
CA ILE A 95 14.93 -1.75 -7.52
C ILE A 95 16.13 -1.28 -8.33
N ARG A 96 16.10 -0.09 -8.92
CA ARG A 96 17.25 0.46 -9.65
C ARG A 96 18.49 0.56 -8.77
N ARG A 97 18.36 1.06 -7.54
CA ARG A 97 19.46 1.09 -6.56
C ARG A 97 19.99 -0.31 -6.22
N ARG A 98 19.10 -1.30 -6.06
CA ARG A 98 19.47 -2.69 -5.75
C ARG A 98 20.15 -3.42 -6.92
N THR A 99 19.83 -3.08 -8.16
CA THR A 99 20.50 -3.66 -9.35
C THR A 99 21.95 -3.20 -9.42
N GLU A 100 22.28 -2.07 -8.80
CA GLU A 100 23.67 -1.60 -8.62
C GLU A 100 24.39 -2.33 -7.47
N GLU A 101 23.67 -3.02 -6.55
CA GLU A 101 24.17 -3.69 -5.33
C GLU A 101 23.86 -5.20 -5.28
N LEU A 102 24.13 -5.97 -6.34
CA LEU A 102 24.18 -7.45 -6.38
C LEU A 102 23.12 -8.32 -5.66
N ASP A 103 22.59 -9.25 -6.47
CA ASP A 103 21.93 -10.55 -6.24
C ASP A 103 22.01 -11.21 -4.86
N ALA A 104 20.83 -11.59 -4.33
CA ALA A 104 20.67 -12.70 -3.40
C ALA A 104 19.37 -13.47 -3.68
N ALA A 105 19.51 -14.72 -4.12
CA ALA A 105 18.41 -15.64 -4.41
C ALA A 105 17.83 -16.27 -3.13
N VAL A 106 16.51 -16.39 -3.03
CA VAL A 106 15.80 -17.12 -1.97
C VAL A 106 15.06 -18.30 -2.57
N GLN A 107 15.27 -19.50 -2.02
CA GLN A 107 14.61 -20.75 -2.40
C GLN A 107 13.25 -20.89 -1.72
N LEU A 108 12.31 -21.59 -2.38
CA LEU A 108 10.89 -21.72 -2.03
C LEU A 108 10.51 -23.16 -1.65
N SER A 109 9.60 -23.29 -0.70
CA SER A 109 8.92 -24.54 -0.30
C SER A 109 7.39 -24.39 -0.42
N ASP A 110 6.70 -25.44 -0.85
CA ASP A 110 5.27 -25.48 -1.12
C ASP A 110 4.40 -25.72 0.14
N GLY A 111 3.27 -25.08 0.22
CA GLY A 111 2.29 -25.27 1.32
C GLY A 111 0.89 -24.67 1.08
N ASP A 112 -0.17 -25.34 1.56
CA ASP A 112 -1.62 -25.19 1.30
C ASP A 112 -2.43 -23.97 1.84
N ALA A 113 -3.64 -23.63 1.31
CA ALA A 113 -4.25 -22.29 1.21
C ALA A 113 -5.34 -21.85 2.25
N ASP A 114 -5.38 -22.33 3.50
CA ASP A 114 -6.59 -22.16 4.35
C ASP A 114 -6.47 -21.26 5.62
N ALA A 115 -5.38 -20.50 5.79
CA ALA A 115 -5.07 -19.79 7.05
C ALA A 115 -5.51 -18.31 7.14
N ILE A 116 -6.08 -17.71 6.09
CA ILE A 116 -6.25 -16.23 6.01
C ILE A 116 -7.50 -15.71 6.74
N SER A 117 -8.48 -16.56 6.99
CA SER A 117 -9.82 -16.13 7.45
C SER A 117 -9.93 -15.77 8.94
N ARG A 118 -8.88 -15.96 9.75
CA ARG A 118 -8.89 -15.77 11.21
C ARG A 118 -7.91 -14.71 11.72
N CYS A 119 -7.19 -14.02 10.85
CA CYS A 119 -6.19 -13.05 11.25
C CYS A 119 -6.77 -11.65 11.42
N SER A 120 -6.26 -10.89 12.39
CA SER A 120 -6.56 -9.47 12.55
C SER A 120 -5.96 -8.66 11.39
N GLU A 121 -6.47 -7.45 11.16
CA GLU A 121 -5.97 -6.54 10.12
C GLU A 121 -4.47 -6.25 10.29
N GLN A 122 -4.00 -6.09 11.54
CA GLN A 122 -2.60 -5.86 11.85
C GLN A 122 -1.72 -7.08 11.51
N GLU A 123 -2.17 -8.29 11.83
CA GLU A 123 -1.44 -9.52 11.51
C GLU A 123 -1.25 -9.71 10.01
N ILE A 124 -2.27 -9.34 9.22
CA ILE A 124 -2.19 -9.37 7.76
C ILE A 124 -1.18 -8.34 7.26
N LEU A 125 -1.20 -7.12 7.78
CA LEU A 125 -0.25 -6.07 7.43
C LEU A 125 1.20 -6.50 7.73
N ASP A 126 1.43 -7.03 8.92
CA ASP A 126 2.75 -7.55 9.34
C ASP A 126 3.24 -8.70 8.44
N ALA A 127 2.32 -9.58 8.02
CA ALA A 127 2.64 -10.68 7.11
C ALA A 127 3.02 -10.14 5.71
N ILE A 128 2.28 -9.14 5.22
CA ILE A 128 2.57 -8.46 3.96
C ILE A 128 3.95 -7.77 4.01
N GLN A 129 4.31 -7.14 5.13
CA GLN A 129 5.61 -6.51 5.29
C GLN A 129 6.79 -7.49 5.29
N GLN A 130 6.57 -8.76 5.63
CA GLN A 130 7.60 -9.82 5.56
C GLN A 130 7.84 -10.35 4.14
N LEU A 131 7.01 -10.00 3.18
CA LEU A 131 7.25 -10.33 1.77
C LEU A 131 8.42 -9.52 1.21
N THR A 132 9.11 -10.10 0.23
CA THR A 132 10.06 -9.32 -0.58
C THR A 132 9.35 -8.16 -1.28
N PRO A 133 10.03 -7.05 -1.57
CA PRO A 133 9.40 -5.90 -2.23
C PRO A 133 8.66 -6.26 -3.52
N ALA A 134 9.21 -7.16 -4.35
CA ALA A 134 8.58 -7.60 -5.61
C ALA A 134 7.26 -8.37 -5.36
N TYR A 135 7.27 -9.31 -4.40
CA TYR A 135 6.07 -10.09 -4.06
C TYR A 135 5.01 -9.22 -3.41
N ARG A 136 5.41 -8.37 -2.49
CA ARG A 136 4.57 -7.43 -1.77
C ARG A 136 3.86 -6.46 -2.71
N THR A 137 4.62 -5.80 -3.59
CA THR A 137 4.06 -4.84 -4.54
C THR A 137 3.11 -5.51 -5.52
N THR A 138 3.50 -6.66 -6.09
CA THR A 138 2.62 -7.43 -7.00
C THR A 138 1.35 -7.89 -6.31
N PHE A 139 1.44 -8.39 -5.06
CA PHE A 139 0.28 -8.83 -4.28
C PHE A 139 -0.69 -7.68 -4.02
N ASN A 140 -0.20 -6.55 -3.54
CA ASN A 140 -1.03 -5.38 -3.24
C ASN A 140 -1.73 -4.86 -4.49
N LEU A 141 -1.02 -4.71 -5.60
CA LEU A 141 -1.60 -4.23 -6.85
C LEU A 141 -2.67 -5.18 -7.39
N TYR A 142 -2.45 -6.49 -7.34
CA TYR A 142 -3.40 -7.46 -7.88
C TYR A 142 -4.59 -7.69 -6.94
N VAL A 143 -4.32 -7.97 -5.65
CA VAL A 143 -5.36 -8.43 -4.71
C VAL A 143 -6.12 -7.27 -4.08
N ILE A 144 -5.45 -6.18 -3.77
CA ILE A 144 -6.03 -5.05 -3.02
C ILE A 144 -6.49 -3.94 -3.95
N GLU A 145 -5.68 -3.59 -4.96
CA GLU A 145 -5.99 -2.50 -5.89
C GLU A 145 -6.73 -2.98 -7.15
N GLY A 146 -6.76 -4.30 -7.44
CA GLY A 146 -7.53 -4.88 -8.54
C GLY A 146 -6.89 -4.74 -9.93
N TYR A 147 -5.59 -4.43 -10.02
CA TYR A 147 -4.89 -4.37 -11.31
C TYR A 147 -4.73 -5.75 -11.94
N SER A 148 -4.88 -5.83 -13.27
CA SER A 148 -4.56 -7.02 -14.04
C SER A 148 -3.05 -7.26 -14.11
N HIS A 149 -2.63 -8.50 -14.40
CA HIS A 149 -1.20 -8.81 -14.57
C HIS A 149 -0.54 -8.01 -15.71
N LYS A 150 -1.30 -7.65 -16.74
CA LYS A 150 -0.83 -6.80 -17.83
C LYS A 150 -0.52 -5.39 -17.32
N GLU A 151 -1.46 -4.76 -16.62
CA GLU A 151 -1.25 -3.44 -16.03
C GLU A 151 -0.11 -3.43 -15.01
N ILE A 152 0.01 -4.48 -14.18
CA ILE A 152 1.13 -4.63 -13.24
C ILE A 152 2.45 -4.76 -13.99
N ALA A 153 2.49 -5.51 -15.09
CA ALA A 153 3.69 -5.64 -15.92
C ALA A 153 4.15 -4.28 -16.44
N ASP A 154 3.22 -3.50 -17.01
CA ASP A 154 3.48 -2.15 -17.50
C ASP A 154 3.91 -1.20 -16.37
N LEU A 155 3.23 -1.28 -15.19
CA LEU A 155 3.52 -0.43 -14.02
C LEU A 155 4.87 -0.75 -13.36
N LEU A 156 5.32 -1.98 -13.34
CA LEU A 156 6.53 -2.40 -12.64
C LEU A 156 7.72 -2.65 -13.58
N ASP A 157 7.55 -2.47 -14.89
CA ASP A 157 8.54 -2.76 -15.92
C ASP A 157 9.05 -4.22 -15.85
N ILE A 158 8.10 -5.17 -15.80
CA ILE A 158 8.33 -6.62 -15.77
C ILE A 158 7.45 -7.32 -16.80
N THR A 159 7.65 -8.62 -17.01
CA THR A 159 6.74 -9.40 -17.87
C THR A 159 5.46 -9.81 -17.12
N GLU A 160 4.36 -10.06 -17.85
CA GLU A 160 3.15 -10.65 -17.23
C GLU A 160 3.43 -11.99 -16.55
N SER A 161 4.31 -12.81 -17.13
CA SER A 161 4.74 -14.08 -16.54
C SER A 161 5.42 -13.87 -15.18
N THR A 162 6.30 -12.86 -15.07
CA THR A 162 6.94 -12.46 -13.82
C THR A 162 5.89 -11.99 -12.80
N SER A 163 4.91 -11.18 -13.21
CA SER A 163 3.83 -10.73 -12.33
C SER A 163 3.00 -11.92 -11.79
N ARG A 164 2.64 -12.90 -12.66
CA ARG A 164 1.94 -14.12 -12.24
C ARG A 164 2.77 -14.95 -11.24
N SER A 165 4.05 -15.17 -11.55
CA SER A 165 4.97 -15.89 -10.68
C SER A 165 5.14 -15.20 -9.33
N ASN A 166 5.31 -13.89 -9.29
CA ASN A 166 5.41 -13.11 -8.06
C ASN A 166 4.15 -13.24 -7.20
N LEU A 167 2.95 -13.20 -7.80
CA LEU A 167 1.70 -13.39 -7.08
C LEU A 167 1.58 -14.78 -6.44
N VAL A 168 1.93 -15.83 -7.19
CA VAL A 168 1.93 -17.21 -6.66
C VAL A 168 2.89 -17.31 -5.47
N LYS A 169 4.13 -16.82 -5.62
CA LYS A 169 5.13 -16.83 -4.55
C LYS A 169 4.71 -15.99 -3.33
N ALA A 170 4.08 -14.83 -3.56
CA ALA A 170 3.53 -14.00 -2.49
C ALA A 170 2.48 -14.75 -1.67
N ARG A 171 1.53 -15.42 -2.34
CA ARG A 171 0.47 -16.20 -1.69
C ARG A 171 1.02 -17.36 -0.88
N LEU A 172 1.97 -18.12 -1.43
CA LEU A 172 2.63 -19.21 -0.72
C LEU A 172 3.34 -18.71 0.54
N LYS A 173 4.11 -17.62 0.41
CA LYS A 173 4.84 -17.07 1.55
C LYS A 173 3.92 -16.48 2.62
N LEU A 174 2.87 -15.78 2.25
CA LEU A 174 1.86 -15.27 3.20
C LEU A 174 1.23 -16.42 3.98
N LYS A 175 0.86 -17.51 3.30
CA LYS A 175 0.30 -18.67 3.93
C LYS A 175 1.26 -19.30 4.96
N GLU A 176 2.53 -19.49 4.57
CA GLU A 176 3.56 -19.99 5.48
C GLU A 176 3.66 -19.12 6.74
N ILE A 177 3.76 -17.80 6.58
CA ILE A 177 3.87 -16.85 7.69
C ILE A 177 2.65 -16.94 8.62
N LEU A 178 1.43 -16.92 8.06
CA LEU A 178 0.20 -16.93 8.84
C LEU A 178 -0.04 -18.28 9.53
N THR A 179 0.28 -19.40 8.86
CA THR A 179 0.18 -20.73 9.47
C THR A 179 1.17 -20.91 10.65
N ASN A 180 2.39 -20.41 10.51
CA ASN A 180 3.38 -20.51 11.58
C ASN A 180 2.97 -19.67 12.80
N ARG A 181 2.42 -18.47 12.61
CA ARG A 181 1.88 -17.64 13.71
C ARG A 181 0.76 -18.35 14.46
N MET A 182 -0.21 -18.95 13.76
CA MET A 182 -1.32 -19.69 14.38
C MET A 182 -0.83 -20.87 15.24
N ARG A 183 0.22 -21.57 14.81
CA ARG A 183 0.82 -22.68 15.59
C ARG A 183 1.48 -22.18 16.88
N THR A 184 2.06 -20.99 16.85
CA THR A 184 2.68 -20.38 18.04
C THR A 184 1.62 -20.00 19.07
N TYR A 185 0.52 -19.36 18.68
CA TYR A 185 -0.58 -19.00 19.58
C TYR A 185 -1.33 -20.23 20.15
N GLY A 186 -1.50 -21.29 19.35
CA GLY A 186 -2.16 -22.52 19.80
C GLY A 186 -1.33 -23.36 20.82
N ASN A 187 -0.04 -23.08 20.98
CA ASN A 187 0.82 -23.75 21.96
C ASN A 187 0.98 -22.95 23.27
N GLU A 188 0.49 -21.72 23.37
CA GLU A 188 0.56 -20.90 24.59
C GLU A 188 -0.70 -21.03 25.47
N GLU A 189 -1.72 -21.79 25.04
CA GLU A 189 -2.95 -22.05 25.80
C GLU A 189 -3.00 -23.44 26.46
N ILE A 190 -1.85 -24.09 26.75
CA ILE A 190 -1.81 -25.36 27.45
C ILE A 190 -1.00 -25.22 28.76
#